data_ea61ca905c70f3c3dd9a7007ad3b2241
#
_entry.id   ea61ca905c70f3c3dd9a7007ad3b2241
#
_cell.length_a   1.000
_cell.length_b   1.000
_cell.length_c   1.000
_cell.angle_alpha   90.00
_cell.angle_beta   90.00
_cell.angle_gamma   90.00
#
_symmetry.space_group_name_H-M   'P 1'
#
loop_
_entity.id
_entity.type
_entity.pdbx_description
1 polymer ?
#
loop_
_entity_poly.entity_id
_entity_poly.type
_entity_poly.pdbx_seq_one_letter_code
_entity_poly.pdbx_strand_id
1 'polypeptide(L)'
;MIPERLARLRREMEKRNISVYIVPTADFHESEYVGEHFKARRFITGFTGSAGTAVITLTEAGLWTDGRYFLQAAQQLEGTGVTLFRMGEEGVPTMPEYVRSALPEGGTLGFDGRVINAALGRQLEALAKEKGGRLHVSEDLIGLIWDDRPPLSREKVFLIPDEYSGKNAAEKLADVRAVMRSEGADIHLLTSLYDIAWLLNVRGGDIAYEIGRASCRERV
;
A
#
# COMPACT_ATOMS: atom_id res chain seq x y z
N MET A 1 -21.06 8.75 -1.65
CA MET A 1 -20.27 9.90 -1.09
C MET A 1 -19.25 9.38 -0.07
N ILE A 2 -18.19 10.16 0.29
CA ILE A 2 -17.17 9.70 1.26
C ILE A 2 -17.75 9.39 2.64
N PRO A 3 -18.62 10.23 3.23
CA PRO A 3 -19.23 9.91 4.53
C PRO A 3 -19.96 8.56 4.55
N GLU A 4 -20.62 8.20 3.46
CA GLU A 4 -21.31 6.91 3.34
C GLU A 4 -20.33 5.74 3.27
N ARG A 5 -19.19 5.89 2.53
CA ARG A 5 -18.13 4.88 2.48
C ARG A 5 -17.50 4.66 3.85
N LEU A 6 -17.23 5.74 4.58
CA LEU A 6 -16.76 5.67 5.97
C LEU A 6 -17.75 4.94 6.88
N ALA A 7 -19.05 5.24 6.75
CA ALA A 7 -20.08 4.56 7.52
C ALA A 7 -20.19 3.06 7.16
N ARG A 8 -20.04 2.69 5.88
CA ARG A 8 -19.98 1.28 5.45
C ARG A 8 -18.76 0.58 6.03
N LEU A 9 -17.56 1.20 5.97
CA LEU A 9 -16.35 0.64 6.54
C LEU A 9 -16.47 0.42 8.05
N ARG A 10 -16.98 1.40 8.79
CA ARG A 10 -17.20 1.29 10.24
C ARG A 10 -18.11 0.13 10.60
N ARG A 11 -19.19 -0.12 9.84
CA ARG A 11 -20.02 -1.32 10.04
C ARG A 11 -19.25 -2.63 9.86
N GLU A 12 -18.35 -2.69 8.88
CA GLU A 12 -17.51 -3.88 8.70
C GLU A 12 -16.45 -4.03 9.81
N MET A 13 -15.94 -2.90 10.34
CA MET A 13 -15.06 -2.89 11.51
C MET A 13 -15.79 -3.37 12.77
N GLU A 14 -17.01 -2.88 13.02
CA GLU A 14 -17.84 -3.29 14.17
C GLU A 14 -18.13 -4.80 14.16
N LYS A 15 -18.53 -5.36 13.02
CA LYS A 15 -18.77 -6.81 12.86
C LYS A 15 -17.57 -7.68 13.24
N ARG A 16 -16.35 -7.13 13.15
CA ARG A 16 -15.08 -7.82 13.40
C ARG A 16 -14.39 -7.37 14.68
N ASN A 17 -15.05 -6.49 15.45
CA ASN A 17 -14.48 -5.86 16.63
C ASN A 17 -13.13 -5.15 16.35
N ILE A 18 -13.01 -4.49 15.19
CA ILE A 18 -11.84 -3.69 14.82
C ILE A 18 -12.05 -2.26 15.30
N SER A 19 -11.10 -1.76 16.11
CA SER A 19 -11.17 -0.42 16.70
C SER A 19 -10.55 0.64 15.78
N VAL A 20 -9.47 0.28 15.08
CA VAL A 20 -8.72 1.16 14.17
C VAL A 20 -8.42 0.39 12.89
N TYR A 21 -8.61 1.03 11.72
CA TYR A 21 -8.30 0.43 10.43
C TYR A 21 -7.40 1.35 9.59
N ILE A 22 -6.29 0.81 9.09
CA ILE A 22 -5.28 1.55 8.32
C ILE A 22 -5.41 1.23 6.84
N VAL A 23 -5.40 2.26 5.98
CA VAL A 23 -5.45 2.15 4.53
C VAL A 23 -4.31 2.97 3.92
N PRO A 24 -3.18 2.35 3.56
CA PRO A 24 -2.06 3.05 2.93
C PRO A 24 -2.31 3.30 1.43
N THR A 25 -1.44 4.12 0.83
CA THR A 25 -1.21 4.07 -0.62
C THR A 25 -0.14 3.00 -0.86
N ALA A 26 -0.55 1.81 -1.24
CA ALA A 26 0.37 0.71 -1.52
C ALA A 26 -0.32 -0.35 -2.39
N ASP A 27 0.50 -1.13 -3.07
CA ASP A 27 0.14 -2.38 -3.73
C ASP A 27 0.90 -3.57 -3.09
N PHE A 28 0.87 -4.74 -3.71
CA PHE A 28 1.56 -5.93 -3.21
C PHE A 28 3.10 -5.86 -3.30
N HIS A 29 3.64 -4.86 -3.99
CA HIS A 29 5.08 -4.69 -4.24
C HIS A 29 5.63 -3.39 -3.64
N GLU A 30 4.78 -2.59 -2.97
CA GLU A 30 5.16 -1.28 -2.44
C GLU A 30 5.65 -0.34 -3.56
N SER A 31 4.99 -0.40 -4.72
CA SER A 31 5.31 0.43 -5.87
C SER A 31 5.03 1.91 -5.58
N GLU A 32 5.79 2.81 -6.21
CA GLU A 32 5.59 4.26 -6.07
C GLU A 32 4.23 4.69 -6.63
N TYR A 33 3.84 4.12 -7.75
CA TYR A 33 2.52 4.32 -8.36
C TYR A 33 1.73 3.02 -8.31
N VAL A 34 0.48 3.13 -7.91
CA VAL A 34 -0.39 1.95 -7.75
C VAL A 34 -1.46 1.89 -8.84
N GLY A 35 -1.74 0.67 -9.31
CA GLY A 35 -2.84 0.42 -10.24
C GLY A 35 -4.21 0.77 -9.64
N GLU A 36 -5.22 0.95 -10.49
CA GLU A 36 -6.58 1.38 -10.09
C GLU A 36 -7.19 0.47 -9.01
N HIS A 37 -6.91 -0.84 -9.06
CA HIS A 37 -7.35 -1.80 -8.04
C HIS A 37 -6.88 -1.44 -6.64
N PHE A 38 -5.69 -0.87 -6.51
CA PHE A 38 -5.05 -0.57 -5.22
C PHE A 38 -5.34 0.83 -4.70
N LYS A 39 -6.18 1.62 -5.36
CA LYS A 39 -6.53 2.99 -4.93
C LYS A 39 -7.53 3.02 -3.76
N ALA A 40 -7.41 2.07 -2.83
CA ALA A 40 -8.25 1.92 -1.65
C ALA A 40 -8.30 3.20 -0.79
N ARG A 41 -7.13 3.84 -0.55
CA ARG A 41 -7.03 5.10 0.20
C ARG A 41 -7.80 6.22 -0.52
N ARG A 42 -7.65 6.35 -1.86
CA ARG A 42 -8.43 7.31 -2.66
C ARG A 42 -9.94 7.02 -2.56
N PHE A 43 -10.35 5.77 -2.63
CA PHE A 43 -11.74 5.37 -2.52
C PHE A 43 -12.36 5.81 -1.20
N ILE A 44 -11.66 5.58 -0.07
CA ILE A 44 -12.23 5.84 1.25
C ILE A 44 -12.13 7.31 1.69
N THR A 45 -11.17 8.09 1.17
CA THR A 45 -10.96 9.49 1.57
C THR A 45 -11.37 10.52 0.53
N GLY A 46 -11.41 10.15 -0.76
CA GLY A 46 -11.57 11.08 -1.88
C GLY A 46 -10.26 11.78 -2.29
N PHE A 47 -9.19 11.69 -1.51
CA PHE A 47 -7.91 12.31 -1.81
C PHE A 47 -7.19 11.59 -2.96
N THR A 48 -6.72 12.33 -3.97
CA THR A 48 -6.15 11.77 -5.21
C THR A 48 -4.63 11.87 -5.32
N GLY A 49 -3.94 12.51 -4.36
CA GLY A 49 -2.47 12.57 -4.34
C GLY A 49 -1.84 11.19 -4.30
N SER A 50 -0.59 11.04 -4.75
CA SER A 50 0.06 9.72 -4.87
C SER A 50 0.58 9.17 -3.54
N ALA A 51 0.77 9.99 -2.52
CA ALA A 51 1.29 9.58 -1.22
C ALA A 51 0.33 9.92 -0.07
N GLY A 52 0.16 8.99 0.86
CA GLY A 52 -0.61 9.19 2.08
C GLY A 52 -1.15 7.89 2.65
N THR A 53 -1.50 7.96 3.93
CA THR A 53 -2.12 6.86 4.67
C THR A 53 -3.36 7.35 5.39
N ALA A 54 -4.46 6.65 5.23
CA ALA A 54 -5.67 6.92 5.99
C ALA A 54 -5.73 6.02 7.24
N VAL A 55 -6.19 6.59 8.34
CA VAL A 55 -6.51 5.86 9.58
C VAL A 55 -7.95 6.16 9.93
N ILE A 56 -8.73 5.13 10.09
CA ILE A 56 -10.16 5.20 10.37
C ILE A 56 -10.42 4.53 11.72
N THR A 57 -11.08 5.26 12.63
CA THR A 57 -11.64 4.73 13.87
C THR A 57 -13.16 4.61 13.73
N LEU A 58 -13.83 4.13 14.76
CA LEU A 58 -15.29 4.05 14.77
C LEU A 58 -15.97 5.43 14.73
N THR A 59 -15.25 6.50 15.12
CA THR A 59 -15.78 7.86 15.22
C THR A 59 -15.06 8.86 14.32
N GLU A 60 -13.78 8.69 14.09
CA GLU A 60 -12.91 9.62 13.39
C GLU A 60 -12.30 9.01 12.12
N ALA A 61 -11.81 9.85 11.23
CA ALA A 61 -11.01 9.46 10.08
C ALA A 61 -9.94 10.52 9.83
N GLY A 62 -8.71 10.10 9.61
CA GLY A 62 -7.58 10.97 9.33
C GLY A 62 -6.81 10.55 8.08
N LEU A 63 -6.24 11.52 7.38
CA LEU A 63 -5.32 11.32 6.27
C LEU A 63 -3.97 11.98 6.61
N TRP A 64 -2.91 11.18 6.67
CA TRP A 64 -1.52 11.63 6.73
C TRP A 64 -0.96 11.75 5.34
N THR A 65 -0.45 12.92 4.97
CA THR A 65 0.25 13.16 3.69
C THR A 65 1.37 14.18 3.88
N ASP A 66 2.29 14.26 2.92
CA ASP A 66 3.45 15.17 2.99
C ASP A 66 3.19 16.53 2.35
N GLY A 67 4.16 17.46 2.50
CA GLY A 67 4.04 18.85 2.10
C GLY A 67 3.71 19.11 0.64
N ARG A 68 4.00 18.17 -0.26
CA ARG A 68 3.66 18.26 -1.69
C ARG A 68 2.15 18.32 -1.92
N TYR A 69 1.37 17.80 -0.97
CA TYR A 69 -0.07 17.58 -1.12
C TYR A 69 -0.94 18.38 -0.13
N PHE A 70 -0.40 19.19 0.75
CA PHE A 70 -1.20 19.88 1.79
C PHE A 70 -2.36 20.71 1.22
N LEU A 71 -2.10 21.51 0.18
CA LEU A 71 -3.14 22.32 -0.45
C LEU A 71 -4.20 21.46 -1.14
N GLN A 72 -3.77 20.49 -1.91
CA GLN A 72 -4.68 19.57 -2.61
C GLN A 72 -5.53 18.77 -1.62
N ALA A 73 -4.91 18.23 -0.57
CA ALA A 73 -5.61 17.47 0.45
C ALA A 73 -6.63 18.32 1.21
N ALA A 74 -6.27 19.55 1.60
CA ALA A 74 -7.19 20.48 2.26
C ALA A 74 -8.44 20.72 1.42
N GLN A 75 -8.30 20.96 0.12
CA GLN A 75 -9.43 21.15 -0.79
C GLN A 75 -10.27 19.89 -0.98
N GLN A 76 -9.62 18.75 -1.20
CA GLN A 76 -10.32 17.49 -1.52
C GLN A 76 -10.99 16.83 -0.32
N LEU A 77 -10.51 17.11 0.90
CA LEU A 77 -11.08 16.58 2.13
C LEU A 77 -12.19 17.45 2.72
N GLU A 78 -12.40 18.66 2.18
CA GLU A 78 -13.46 19.53 2.65
C GLU A 78 -14.84 18.84 2.58
N GLY A 79 -15.58 18.83 3.68
CA GLY A 79 -16.91 18.22 3.78
C GLY A 79 -16.94 16.68 3.75
N THR A 80 -15.77 16.01 3.71
CA THR A 80 -15.70 14.54 3.68
C THR A 80 -15.78 13.87 5.06
N GLY A 81 -15.52 14.61 6.13
CA GLY A 81 -15.36 14.05 7.48
C GLY A 81 -14.01 13.39 7.72
N VAL A 82 -13.02 13.60 6.84
CA VAL A 82 -11.64 13.14 6.99
C VAL A 82 -10.76 14.32 7.38
N THR A 83 -10.08 14.23 8.50
CA THR A 83 -9.14 15.25 8.99
C THR A 83 -7.79 15.14 8.28
N LEU A 84 -7.24 16.25 7.82
CA LEU A 84 -5.88 16.30 7.27
C LEU A 84 -4.84 16.40 8.40
N PHE A 85 -3.93 15.44 8.44
CA PHE A 85 -2.73 15.46 9.27
C PHE A 85 -1.51 15.76 8.38
N ARG A 86 -0.93 16.96 8.56
CA ARG A 86 0.19 17.47 7.78
C ARG A 86 1.50 16.90 8.32
N MET A 87 2.01 15.85 7.69
CA MET A 87 3.22 15.15 8.14
C MET A 87 4.41 16.11 8.24
N GLY A 88 5.06 16.09 9.39
CA GLY A 88 6.27 16.87 9.66
C GLY A 88 6.01 18.30 10.18
N GLU A 89 4.77 18.74 10.27
CA GLU A 89 4.46 20.00 10.95
C GLU A 89 4.46 19.85 12.48
N GLU A 90 4.86 20.92 13.18
CA GLU A 90 4.90 20.94 14.63
C GLU A 90 3.52 20.69 15.24
N GLY A 91 3.46 19.84 16.27
CA GLY A 91 2.21 19.48 16.95
C GLY A 91 1.35 18.46 16.21
N VAL A 92 1.72 18.03 15.01
CA VAL A 92 1.01 17.01 14.25
C VAL A 92 1.57 15.61 14.61
N PRO A 93 0.76 14.71 15.21
CA PRO A 93 1.24 13.38 15.54
C PRO A 93 1.57 12.57 14.28
N THR A 94 2.59 11.76 14.35
CA THR A 94 2.84 10.73 13.33
C THR A 94 1.68 9.72 13.30
N MET A 95 1.52 9.01 12.20
CA MET A 95 0.48 7.98 12.09
C MET A 95 0.58 6.91 13.20
N PRO A 96 1.77 6.37 13.56
CA PRO A 96 1.88 5.43 14.66
C PRO A 96 1.53 6.03 16.03
N GLU A 97 1.89 7.29 16.29
CA GLU A 97 1.51 7.99 17.55
C GLU A 97 0.00 8.16 17.66
N TYR A 98 -0.65 8.56 16.55
CA TYR A 98 -2.11 8.65 16.53
C TYR A 98 -2.75 7.28 16.74
N VAL A 99 -2.29 6.24 16.05
CA VAL A 99 -2.80 4.87 16.22
C VAL A 99 -2.65 4.41 17.68
N ARG A 100 -1.51 4.69 18.32
CA ARG A 100 -1.28 4.37 19.75
C ARG A 100 -2.29 5.07 20.65
N SER A 101 -2.62 6.34 20.37
CA SER A 101 -3.61 7.08 21.17
C SER A 101 -5.05 6.63 20.91
N ALA A 102 -5.38 6.30 19.68
CA ALA A 102 -6.72 5.93 19.25
C ALA A 102 -7.10 4.47 19.51
N LEU A 103 -6.10 3.57 19.61
CA LEU A 103 -6.32 2.15 19.90
C LEU A 103 -6.63 1.96 21.38
N PRO A 104 -7.83 1.50 21.76
CA PRO A 104 -8.17 1.22 23.15
C PRO A 104 -7.40 0.00 23.68
N GLU A 105 -7.30 -0.12 25.02
CA GLU A 105 -6.74 -1.30 25.66
C GLU A 105 -7.52 -2.56 25.22
N GLY A 106 -6.81 -3.60 24.85
CA GLY A 106 -7.39 -4.83 24.30
C GLY A 106 -7.97 -4.70 22.89
N GLY A 107 -7.85 -3.51 22.27
CA GLY A 107 -8.44 -3.22 20.97
C GLY A 107 -7.81 -3.99 19.80
N THR A 108 -8.51 -4.03 18.67
CA THR A 108 -8.02 -4.66 17.44
C THR A 108 -7.62 -3.61 16.43
N LEU A 109 -6.39 -3.69 15.94
CA LEU A 109 -5.87 -2.88 14.84
C LEU A 109 -5.97 -3.68 13.54
N GLY A 110 -6.67 -3.15 12.53
CA GLY A 110 -6.90 -3.82 11.26
C GLY A 110 -6.21 -3.14 10.07
N PHE A 111 -5.82 -3.93 9.09
CA PHE A 111 -5.37 -3.49 7.76
C PHE A 111 -5.34 -4.67 6.80
N ASP A 112 -5.29 -4.41 5.49
CA ASP A 112 -4.99 -5.47 4.51
C ASP A 112 -3.49 -5.82 4.58
N GLY A 113 -3.17 -7.01 5.11
CA GLY A 113 -1.79 -7.45 5.29
C GLY A 113 -0.99 -7.64 3.99
N ARG A 114 -1.66 -7.62 2.83
CA ARG A 114 -1.00 -7.75 1.53
C ARG A 114 -0.37 -6.44 1.03
N VAL A 115 -0.78 -5.29 1.60
CA VAL A 115 -0.34 -3.95 1.20
C VAL A 115 0.41 -3.20 2.31
N ILE A 116 0.81 -3.89 3.35
CA ILE A 116 1.68 -3.38 4.42
C ILE A 116 2.98 -4.15 4.41
N ASN A 117 4.12 -3.46 4.31
CA ASN A 117 5.42 -4.10 4.36
C ASN A 117 5.73 -4.67 5.76
N ALA A 118 6.66 -5.63 5.80
CA ALA A 118 6.97 -6.36 7.03
C ALA A 118 7.54 -5.46 8.15
N ALA A 119 8.21 -4.36 7.82
CA ALA A 119 8.76 -3.44 8.83
C ALA A 119 7.64 -2.69 9.55
N LEU A 120 6.75 -2.05 8.78
CA LEU A 120 5.58 -1.37 9.32
C LEU A 120 4.64 -2.37 10.02
N GLY A 121 4.43 -3.57 9.44
CA GLY A 121 3.61 -4.61 10.05
C GLY A 121 4.10 -5.01 11.44
N ARG A 122 5.41 -5.21 11.62
CA ARG A 122 6.02 -5.49 12.94
C ARG A 122 5.88 -4.32 13.92
N GLN A 123 6.04 -3.09 13.44
CA GLN A 123 5.82 -1.89 14.26
C GLN A 123 4.38 -1.81 14.77
N LEU A 124 3.41 -2.03 13.90
CA LEU A 124 1.99 -2.02 14.25
C LEU A 124 1.61 -3.20 15.16
N GLU A 125 2.22 -4.36 14.97
CA GLU A 125 2.05 -5.50 15.86
C GLU A 125 2.58 -5.21 17.26
N ALA A 126 3.76 -4.62 17.38
CA ALA A 126 4.33 -4.23 18.67
C ALA A 126 3.42 -3.22 19.38
N LEU A 127 2.90 -2.21 18.64
CA LEU A 127 1.97 -1.23 19.16
C LEU A 127 0.67 -1.88 19.66
N ALA A 128 0.09 -2.80 18.91
CA ALA A 128 -1.11 -3.51 19.33
C ALA A 128 -0.85 -4.35 20.59
N LYS A 129 0.28 -5.06 20.66
CA LYS A 129 0.70 -5.83 21.84
C LYS A 129 0.93 -4.96 23.08
N GLU A 130 1.52 -3.78 22.93
CA GLU A 130 1.70 -2.79 24.00
C GLU A 130 0.36 -2.42 24.66
N LYS A 131 -0.72 -2.38 23.87
CA LYS A 131 -2.09 -2.14 24.31
C LYS A 131 -2.86 -3.41 24.75
N GLY A 132 -2.19 -4.56 24.88
CA GLY A 132 -2.87 -5.83 25.13
C GLY A 132 -3.85 -6.26 24.02
N GLY A 133 -3.74 -5.63 22.87
CA GLY A 133 -4.61 -5.82 21.71
C GLY A 133 -4.07 -6.85 20.71
N ARG A 134 -4.68 -6.86 19.52
CA ARG A 134 -4.33 -7.80 18.45
C ARG A 134 -4.41 -7.15 17.06
N LEU A 135 -3.83 -7.82 16.06
CA LEU A 135 -3.98 -7.45 14.66
C LEU A 135 -5.11 -8.24 13.98
N HIS A 136 -5.77 -7.58 13.02
CA HIS A 136 -6.64 -8.21 12.03
C HIS A 136 -6.13 -7.85 10.62
N VAL A 137 -5.45 -8.81 9.96
CA VAL A 137 -4.68 -8.55 8.74
C VAL A 137 -5.07 -9.44 7.55
N SER A 138 -6.03 -10.34 7.76
CA SER A 138 -6.41 -11.36 6.79
C SER A 138 -7.46 -10.92 5.79
N GLU A 139 -8.09 -9.74 5.99
CA GLU A 139 -9.19 -9.27 5.16
C GLU A 139 -8.96 -7.83 4.69
N ASP A 140 -9.27 -7.58 3.42
CA ASP A 140 -9.38 -6.25 2.84
C ASP A 140 -10.80 -5.71 3.04
N LEU A 141 -11.02 -4.94 4.11
CA LEU A 141 -12.34 -4.37 4.40
C LEU A 141 -12.79 -3.34 3.35
N ILE A 142 -11.85 -2.67 2.68
CA ILE A 142 -12.20 -1.76 1.58
C ILE A 142 -12.78 -2.53 0.41
N GLY A 143 -12.23 -3.70 0.10
CA GLY A 143 -12.75 -4.59 -0.93
C GLY A 143 -14.18 -5.05 -0.69
N LEU A 144 -14.61 -5.17 0.57
CA LEU A 144 -15.98 -5.55 0.93
C LEU A 144 -17.02 -4.45 0.69
N ILE A 145 -16.57 -3.20 0.63
CA ILE A 145 -17.46 -2.03 0.50
C ILE A 145 -17.30 -1.28 -0.84
N TRP A 146 -16.36 -1.68 -1.67
CA TRP A 146 -16.09 -1.07 -2.97
C TRP A 146 -16.70 -1.92 -4.09
N ASP A 147 -18.01 -1.76 -4.31
CA ASP A 147 -18.83 -2.60 -5.18
C ASP A 147 -18.33 -2.58 -6.65
N ASP A 148 -17.83 -1.44 -7.13
CA ASP A 148 -17.32 -1.22 -8.49
C ASP A 148 -15.78 -1.18 -8.54
N ARG A 149 -15.10 -1.88 -7.64
CA ARG A 149 -13.64 -1.92 -7.60
C ARG A 149 -13.06 -2.44 -8.92
N PRO A 150 -12.17 -1.69 -9.58
CA PRO A 150 -11.50 -2.19 -10.77
C PRO A 150 -10.80 -3.53 -10.50
N PRO A 151 -10.89 -4.50 -11.41
CA PRO A 151 -10.18 -5.77 -11.23
C PRO A 151 -8.66 -5.55 -11.25
N LEU A 152 -7.91 -6.54 -10.77
CA LEU A 152 -6.47 -6.57 -11.01
C LEU A 152 -6.21 -6.59 -12.52
N SER A 153 -5.26 -5.79 -12.96
CA SER A 153 -4.87 -5.77 -14.37
C SER A 153 -4.40 -7.16 -14.82
N ARG A 154 -4.68 -7.45 -16.09
CA ARG A 154 -4.24 -8.67 -16.79
C ARG A 154 -3.54 -8.32 -18.09
N GLU A 155 -2.99 -7.12 -18.19
CA GLU A 155 -2.23 -6.70 -19.36
C GLU A 155 -1.04 -7.63 -19.58
N LYS A 156 -0.74 -7.88 -20.85
CA LYS A 156 0.35 -8.78 -21.21
C LYS A 156 1.69 -8.10 -20.98
N VAL A 157 2.63 -8.85 -20.44
CA VAL A 157 4.04 -8.46 -20.46
C VAL A 157 4.56 -8.49 -21.89
N PHE A 158 5.38 -7.52 -22.25
CA PHE A 158 6.09 -7.48 -23.52
C PHE A 158 7.60 -7.37 -23.32
N LEU A 159 8.35 -7.90 -24.28
CA LEU A 159 9.81 -7.86 -24.27
C LEU A 159 10.28 -6.51 -24.83
N ILE A 160 11.35 -5.98 -24.25
CA ILE A 160 12.07 -4.85 -24.82
C ILE A 160 13.15 -5.38 -25.76
N PRO A 161 13.26 -4.83 -26.98
CA PRO A 161 14.37 -5.13 -27.87
C PRO A 161 15.73 -4.83 -27.22
N ASP A 162 16.71 -5.67 -27.50
CA ASP A 162 18.04 -5.57 -26.89
C ASP A 162 18.76 -4.25 -27.22
N GLU A 163 18.44 -3.63 -28.36
CA GLU A 163 18.95 -2.31 -28.76
C GLU A 163 18.60 -1.19 -27.77
N TYR A 164 17.47 -1.32 -27.01
CA TYR A 164 17.07 -0.37 -25.99
C TYR A 164 17.53 -0.76 -24.58
N SER A 165 17.83 -2.04 -24.35
CA SER A 165 18.22 -2.54 -23.02
C SER A 165 19.74 -2.58 -22.81
N GLY A 166 20.54 -2.44 -23.87
CA GLY A 166 22.01 -2.47 -23.86
C GLY A 166 22.63 -3.85 -23.61
N LYS A 167 21.92 -4.73 -22.91
CA LYS A 167 22.28 -6.15 -22.67
C LYS A 167 21.02 -7.01 -22.76
N ASN A 168 21.13 -8.20 -23.36
CA ASN A 168 20.02 -9.16 -23.33
C ASN A 168 19.87 -9.81 -21.96
N ALA A 169 18.70 -10.41 -21.74
CA ALA A 169 18.39 -11.03 -20.45
C ALA A 169 19.33 -12.18 -20.07
N ALA A 170 19.81 -12.95 -21.04
CA ALA A 170 20.74 -14.05 -20.78
C ALA A 170 22.09 -13.55 -20.26
N GLU A 171 22.63 -12.46 -20.82
CA GLU A 171 23.85 -11.81 -20.36
C GLU A 171 23.67 -11.26 -18.94
N LYS A 172 22.55 -10.57 -18.65
CA LYS A 172 22.26 -10.06 -17.31
C LYS A 172 22.15 -11.19 -16.28
N LEU A 173 21.46 -12.28 -16.63
CA LEU A 173 21.41 -13.49 -15.79
C LEU A 173 22.77 -14.10 -15.54
N ALA A 174 23.65 -14.13 -16.56
CA ALA A 174 25.02 -14.63 -16.41
C ALA A 174 25.84 -13.76 -15.43
N ASP A 175 25.71 -12.43 -15.54
CA ASP A 175 26.36 -11.49 -14.61
C ASP A 175 25.87 -11.69 -13.17
N VAL A 176 24.54 -11.73 -12.94
CA VAL A 176 23.98 -11.96 -11.59
C VAL A 176 24.45 -13.31 -11.03
N ARG A 177 24.42 -14.38 -11.83
CA ARG A 177 24.92 -15.69 -11.39
C ARG A 177 26.42 -15.71 -11.11
N ALA A 178 27.22 -14.88 -11.79
CA ALA A 178 28.63 -14.74 -11.48
C ALA A 178 28.84 -14.09 -10.10
N VAL A 179 28.09 -13.03 -9.80
CA VAL A 179 28.10 -12.39 -8.47
C VAL A 179 27.60 -13.36 -7.40
N MET A 180 26.50 -14.08 -7.64
CA MET A 180 26.00 -15.09 -6.69
C MET A 180 27.09 -16.13 -6.34
N ARG A 181 27.80 -16.63 -7.34
CA ARG A 181 28.92 -17.58 -7.09
C ARG A 181 30.04 -16.99 -6.26
N SER A 182 30.39 -15.71 -6.51
CA SER A 182 31.46 -15.04 -5.72
C SER A 182 31.04 -14.81 -4.27
N GLU A 183 29.76 -14.61 -4.04
CA GLU A 183 29.17 -14.39 -2.70
C GLU A 183 28.73 -15.71 -2.01
N GLY A 184 28.90 -16.85 -2.67
CA GLY A 184 28.46 -18.15 -2.13
C GLY A 184 26.92 -18.27 -1.99
N ALA A 185 26.17 -17.56 -2.82
CA ALA A 185 24.71 -17.57 -2.78
C ALA A 185 24.14 -18.56 -3.82
N ASP A 186 23.35 -19.53 -3.39
CA ASP A 186 22.69 -20.51 -4.26
C ASP A 186 21.34 -19.99 -4.79
N ILE A 187 20.68 -19.08 -4.06
CA ILE A 187 19.36 -18.52 -4.38
C ILE A 187 19.40 -17.00 -4.26
N HIS A 188 18.85 -16.33 -5.25
CA HIS A 188 18.60 -14.89 -5.22
C HIS A 188 17.12 -14.62 -5.43
N LEU A 189 16.45 -13.99 -4.45
CA LEU A 189 15.04 -13.65 -4.51
C LEU A 189 14.86 -12.18 -4.93
N LEU A 190 14.14 -11.97 -6.02
CA LEU A 190 13.77 -10.64 -6.50
C LEU A 190 12.29 -10.37 -6.14
N THR A 191 12.04 -9.27 -5.44
CA THR A 191 10.69 -8.82 -5.06
C THR A 191 10.30 -7.48 -5.66
N SER A 192 11.27 -6.70 -6.12
CA SER A 192 11.06 -5.42 -6.79
C SER A 192 10.62 -5.64 -8.24
N LEU A 193 9.55 -4.99 -8.66
CA LEU A 193 9.08 -5.03 -10.05
C LEU A 193 10.11 -4.45 -11.01
N TYR A 194 10.85 -3.41 -10.58
CA TYR A 194 11.91 -2.79 -11.39
C TYR A 194 13.06 -3.73 -11.66
N ASP A 195 13.53 -4.44 -10.63
CA ASP A 195 14.64 -5.40 -10.77
C ASP A 195 14.24 -6.57 -11.67
N ILE A 196 13.02 -7.08 -11.50
CA ILE A 196 12.48 -8.15 -12.35
C ILE A 196 12.39 -7.67 -13.81
N ALA A 197 11.83 -6.47 -14.01
CA ALA A 197 11.68 -5.89 -15.34
C ALA A 197 13.04 -5.63 -16.01
N TRP A 198 14.02 -5.14 -15.25
CA TRP A 198 15.38 -4.93 -15.75
C TRP A 198 16.09 -6.24 -16.09
N LEU A 199 16.06 -7.23 -15.19
CA LEU A 199 16.77 -8.50 -15.36
C LEU A 199 16.28 -9.29 -16.57
N LEU A 200 14.95 -9.30 -16.76
CA LEU A 200 14.29 -10.11 -17.79
C LEU A 200 14.01 -9.33 -19.09
N ASN A 201 14.38 -8.06 -19.18
CA ASN A 201 14.04 -7.17 -20.30
C ASN A 201 12.54 -7.15 -20.61
N VAL A 202 11.69 -7.19 -19.59
CA VAL A 202 10.24 -7.16 -19.73
C VAL A 202 9.65 -5.83 -19.27
N ARG A 203 8.48 -5.49 -19.80
CA ARG A 203 7.68 -4.35 -19.35
C ARG A 203 6.21 -4.74 -19.26
N GLY A 204 5.48 -4.06 -18.39
CA GLY A 204 4.03 -4.14 -18.26
C GLY A 204 3.38 -2.79 -18.53
N GLY A 205 2.12 -2.79 -18.92
CA GLY A 205 1.30 -1.59 -19.12
C GLY A 205 0.24 -1.41 -18.02
N ASP A 206 0.36 -2.12 -16.91
CA ASP A 206 -0.69 -2.21 -15.88
C ASP A 206 -0.84 -0.95 -15.04
N ILE A 207 0.22 -0.17 -14.87
CA ILE A 207 0.27 1.01 -14.02
C ILE A 207 0.81 2.17 -14.84
N ALA A 208 0.07 3.28 -14.85
CA ALA A 208 0.54 4.51 -15.50
C ALA A 208 1.83 5.01 -14.83
N TYR A 209 2.80 5.39 -15.65
CA TYR A 209 4.13 5.87 -15.23
C TYR A 209 5.03 4.81 -14.56
N GLU A 210 4.60 3.56 -14.53
CA GLU A 210 5.34 2.45 -13.94
C GLU A 210 5.83 1.50 -15.05
N ILE A 211 7.07 1.03 -14.98
CA ILE A 211 7.65 0.12 -15.97
C ILE A 211 7.60 -1.34 -15.57
N GLY A 212 7.33 -1.62 -14.29
CA GLY A 212 7.16 -2.96 -13.76
C GLY A 212 5.75 -3.52 -14.00
N ARG A 213 5.54 -4.79 -13.72
CA ARG A 213 4.24 -5.45 -13.82
C ARG A 213 3.59 -5.60 -12.45
N ALA A 214 2.32 -5.18 -12.30
CA ALA A 214 1.57 -5.27 -11.05
C ALA A 214 1.00 -6.66 -10.72
N SER A 215 1.25 -7.69 -11.53
CA SER A 215 0.64 -9.03 -11.35
C SER A 215 1.52 -9.98 -10.57
N CYS A 216 1.11 -10.35 -9.35
CA CYS A 216 1.76 -11.31 -8.46
C CYS A 216 1.41 -12.78 -8.72
N ARG A 217 0.83 -13.16 -9.85
CA ARG A 217 0.28 -14.50 -10.06
C ARG A 217 0.97 -15.36 -11.10
N GLU A 218 2.24 -15.20 -11.35
CA GLU A 218 2.96 -16.23 -12.09
C GLU A 218 3.92 -16.97 -11.16
N ARG A 219 3.53 -18.21 -10.83
CA ARG A 219 4.48 -19.22 -10.42
C ARG A 219 5.35 -19.52 -11.65
N VAL A 220 6.58 -19.14 -11.58
CA VAL A 220 7.60 -19.67 -12.48
C VAL A 220 7.98 -21.06 -12.02
#